data_f50024053dcc36a7d4aace44fb64238d
#
_entry.id   f50024053dcc36a7d4aace44fb64238d
#
_cell.length_a   1.000
_cell.length_b   1.000
_cell.length_c   1.000
_cell.angle_alpha   90.00
_cell.angle_beta   90.00
_cell.angle_gamma   90.00
#
_symmetry.space_group_name_H-M   'P 1'
#
loop_
_entity.id
_entity.type
_entity.pdbx_description
1 polymer ?
#
loop_
_entity_poly.entity_id
_entity_poly.type
_entity_poly.pdbx_seq_one_letter_code
_entity_poly.pdbx_strand_id
1 'polypeptide(L)' 'MPSMNKIGRYSVKMFKMRNRKGYAAICYDCVTEGRSRVEAYDRMVKAINRVTKKKK' A
#
# COMPACT_ATOMS: atom_id res chain seq x y z
N MET A 1 -5.13 -4.91 -17.12
CA MET A 1 -5.20 -5.41 -15.85
C MET A 1 -4.73 -4.48 -14.83
N PRO A 2 -5.49 -4.22 -13.85
CA PRO A 2 -5.08 -3.29 -12.85
C PRO A 2 -3.97 -3.93 -12.06
N SER A 3 -3.03 -3.15 -11.74
CA SER A 3 -1.89 -3.64 -11.05
C SER A 3 -1.91 -3.07 -9.65
N MET A 4 -1.85 -3.90 -8.67
CA MET A 4 -1.84 -3.42 -7.33
C MET A 4 -0.43 -3.16 -6.81
N ASN A 5 0.53 -3.04 -7.69
CA ASN A 5 1.86 -2.73 -7.26
C ASN A 5 2.29 -1.34 -7.67
N LYS A 6 1.32 -0.47 -7.94
CA LYS A 6 1.62 0.91 -8.26
C LYS A 6 0.53 1.84 -7.83
N ILE A 7 0.88 3.00 -7.32
CA ILE A 7 -0.08 4.04 -6.99
C ILE A 7 0.49 5.30 -7.60
N GLY A 8 -0.12 5.74 -8.69
CA GLY A 8 0.40 6.88 -9.40
C GLY A 8 1.77 6.53 -9.94
N ARG A 9 2.75 7.28 -9.54
CA ARG A 9 4.11 7.03 -10.00
C ARG A 9 4.92 6.27 -8.96
N TYR A 10 4.32 5.85 -7.87
CA TYR A 10 5.05 5.17 -6.83
C TYR A 10 4.88 3.66 -6.93
N SER A 11 5.95 2.94 -6.71
CA SER A 11 5.89 1.50 -6.74
C SER A 11 5.47 0.98 -5.39
N VAL A 12 4.65 -0.02 -5.38
CA VAL A 12 4.17 -0.61 -4.14
C VAL A 12 4.67 -2.04 -4.06
N LYS A 13 5.23 -2.40 -2.93
CA LYS A 13 5.64 -3.76 -2.73
C LYS A 13 4.68 -4.39 -1.78
N MET A 14 4.17 -5.55 -2.12
CA MET A 14 3.26 -6.27 -1.26
C MET A 14 3.77 -7.63 -0.97
N PHE A 15 3.59 -8.09 0.23
CA PHE A 15 4.03 -9.42 0.58
C PHE A 15 3.16 -9.97 1.70
N LYS A 16 3.14 -11.28 1.81
CA LYS A 16 2.36 -11.92 2.82
C LYS A 16 3.18 -11.96 4.09
N MET A 17 2.57 -11.61 5.21
CA MET A 17 3.26 -11.59 6.46
C MET A 17 3.44 -13.02 6.97
N ARG A 18 4.58 -13.29 7.53
CA ARG A 18 4.85 -14.62 8.02
C ARG A 18 4.33 -14.88 9.39
N ASN A 19 4.48 -13.94 10.26
CA ASN A 19 4.07 -14.12 11.64
C ASN A 19 2.62 -13.80 11.91
N ARG A 20 1.91 -13.32 10.92
CA ARG A 20 0.52 -12.96 11.08
C ARG A 20 -0.23 -13.28 9.85
N LYS A 21 -1.51 -13.35 9.95
CA LYS A 21 -2.31 -13.57 8.79
C LYS A 21 -2.51 -12.24 8.13
N GLY A 22 -2.34 -12.16 6.88
CA GLY A 22 -2.57 -10.93 6.16
C GLY A 22 -1.42 -10.54 5.28
N TYR A 23 -1.51 -9.35 4.73
CA TYR A 23 -0.52 -8.85 3.81
C TYR A 23 -0.06 -7.48 4.23
N ALA A 24 1.13 -7.13 3.81
CA ALA A 24 1.67 -5.82 4.10
C ALA A 24 2.03 -5.15 2.78
N ALA A 25 1.98 -3.85 2.75
CA ALA A 25 2.33 -3.08 1.57
C ALA A 25 3.32 -2.00 1.97
N ILE A 26 4.32 -1.78 1.13
CA ILE A 26 5.30 -0.76 1.37
C ILE A 26 5.38 0.10 0.12
N CYS A 27 5.24 1.38 0.28
CA CYS A 27 5.30 2.28 -0.84
C CYS A 27 5.86 3.60 -0.39
N TYR A 28 6.86 4.10 -1.08
CA TYR A 28 7.46 5.37 -0.78
C TYR A 28 7.95 5.32 0.68
N ASP A 29 7.33 6.02 1.55
CA ASP A 29 7.76 6.06 2.92
C ASP A 29 6.68 5.49 3.82
N CYS A 30 5.73 4.81 3.27
CA CYS A 30 4.57 4.33 4.01
C CYS A 30 4.52 2.81 4.07
N VAL A 31 4.02 2.31 5.18
CA VAL A 31 3.83 0.87 5.32
C VAL A 31 2.43 0.66 5.85
N THR A 32 1.68 -0.20 5.20
CA THR A 32 0.33 -0.50 5.65
C THR A 32 0.13 -2.00 5.68
N GLU A 33 -0.90 -2.43 6.36
CA GLU A 33 -1.21 -3.84 6.49
C GLU A 33 -2.70 -4.05 6.27
N GLY A 34 -3.08 -5.22 5.88
CA GLY A 34 -4.47 -5.55 5.68
C GLY A 34 -4.64 -7.05 5.69
N ARG A 35 -5.87 -7.50 5.75
CA ARG A 35 -6.14 -8.92 5.76
C ARG A 35 -5.94 -9.54 4.40
N SER A 36 -6.03 -8.76 3.36
CA SER A 36 -5.86 -9.26 2.02
C SER A 36 -5.06 -8.23 1.24
N ARG A 37 -4.65 -8.60 0.05
CA ARG A 37 -3.92 -7.68 -0.77
C ARG A 37 -4.74 -6.45 -1.08
N VAL A 38 -6.01 -6.66 -1.34
CA VAL A 38 -6.88 -5.54 -1.69
C VAL A 38 -6.96 -4.57 -0.53
N GLU A 39 -7.11 -5.09 0.65
CA GLU A 39 -7.22 -4.23 1.81
C GLU A 39 -5.93 -3.48 2.08
N ALA A 40 -4.80 -4.16 1.98
CA ALA A 40 -3.52 -3.53 2.20
C ALA A 40 -3.27 -2.45 1.15
N TYR A 41 -3.63 -2.75 -0.09
CA TYR A 41 -3.45 -1.80 -1.15
C TYR A 41 -4.35 -0.57 -0.96
N ASP A 42 -5.58 -0.80 -0.57
CA ASP A 42 -6.52 0.29 -0.35
C ASP A 42 -6.01 1.22 0.74
N ARG A 43 -5.49 0.67 1.80
CA ARG A 43 -4.96 1.47 2.87
C ARG A 43 -3.73 2.23 2.40
N MET A 44 -2.94 1.62 1.53
CA MET A 44 -1.77 2.28 1.01
C MET A 44 -2.16 3.44 0.11
N VAL A 45 -3.21 3.27 -0.70
CA VAL A 45 -3.67 4.33 -1.56
C VAL A 45 -4.04 5.56 -0.71
N LYS A 46 -4.73 5.32 0.38
CA LYS A 46 -5.11 6.41 1.24
C LYS A 46 -3.91 7.06 1.90
N ALA A 47 -2.96 6.26 2.29
CA ALA A 47 -1.76 6.78 2.93
C ALA A 47 -0.96 7.65 1.95
N ILE A 48 -0.81 7.18 0.73
CA ILE A 48 -0.05 7.92 -0.26
C ILE A 48 -0.77 9.23 -0.62
N ASN A 49 -2.07 9.16 -0.75
CA ASN A 49 -2.84 10.36 -1.05
C ASN A 49 -2.66 11.39 0.06
N ARG A 50 -2.62 10.95 1.28
CA ARG A 50 -2.46 11.85 2.36
C ARG A 50 -1.10 12.50 2.34
N VAL A 51 -0.06 11.73 2.10
CA VAL A 51 1.29 12.24 2.07
C VAL A 51 1.52 13.17 0.89
N THR A 52 1.06 12.80 -0.28
CA THR A 52 1.30 13.60 -1.46
C THR A 52 0.41 14.82 -1.54
N LYS A 53 -0.76 14.78 -0.92
CA LYS A 53 -1.62 15.89 -1.00
C LYS A 53 -1.29 16.93 -0.02
N LYS A 54 -0.52 16.66 0.93
CA LYS A 54 -0.21 17.60 1.83
C LYS A 54 0.46 18.80 1.37
N LYS A 55 0.96 18.87 0.31
CA LYS A 55 1.56 19.94 -0.18
C LYS A 55 0.71 20.98 -0.44
N LYS A 56 0.05 21.26 -0.49
CA LYS A 56 -0.68 22.23 -0.78
C LYS A 56 -0.65 22.96 -0.59
#